data_1b49ee4a6183b028859896401d49b1f0
#
_entry.id   1b49ee4a6183b028859896401d49b1f0
#
_cell.length_a   1.000
_cell.length_b   1.000
_cell.length_c   1.000
_cell.angle_alpha   90.00
_cell.angle_beta   90.00
_cell.angle_gamma   90.00
#
_symmetry.space_group_name_H-M   'P 1'
#
loop_
_entity.id
_entity.type
_entity.pdbx_description
1 polymer ?
#
loop_
_entity_poly.entity_id
_entity_poly.type
_entity_poly.pdbx_seq_one_letter_code
_entity_poly.pdbx_strand_id
1 'polypeptide(L)'
;MKSSMPVNIVVAHGLEAKALVKMLKLERHQGSSEFLEYSNSNKLRLVVSGIGKEAVAAAVAYLGEQQASADGEIRAWLNVGIAGHRDAPLGSAWLGNKITDHSSGSSAYPPQLIEGVRVGSVVTVDEPETSYPLAAAYEMEASAFYAEATKYSTAELVQVFKVISDNLENPISEIDLKLVPDLIAAHIPQLLTLIEGMSELVEQHNCSQRLPSYYHEVCSKMRLTVNQRLQLKRLCQRYKALGLEAELAKVAGLKGGDAKQLMRQLAERID
;
A
#
# COMPACT_ATOMS: atom_id res chain seq x y z
N MET A 1 -16.29 16.90 2.41
CA MET A 1 -16.14 15.48 2.84
C MET A 1 -14.65 15.25 3.05
N LYS A 2 -14.21 14.65 4.16
CA LYS A 2 -12.81 14.25 4.31
C LYS A 2 -12.50 13.18 3.28
N SER A 3 -11.44 13.34 2.50
CA SER A 3 -11.01 12.36 1.50
C SER A 3 -10.68 11.03 2.18
N SER A 4 -11.10 9.92 1.59
CA SER A 4 -10.71 8.57 2.02
C SER A 4 -9.22 8.38 1.73
N MET A 5 -8.47 7.87 2.69
CA MET A 5 -7.03 7.59 2.56
C MET A 5 -6.75 6.11 2.82
N PRO A 6 -7.05 5.23 1.86
CA PRO A 6 -6.95 3.77 2.05
C PRO A 6 -5.47 3.32 1.99
N VAL A 7 -4.68 3.76 2.96
CA VAL A 7 -3.25 3.47 3.07
C VAL A 7 -2.96 2.69 4.36
N ASN A 8 -2.17 1.64 4.24
CA ASN A 8 -1.59 0.89 5.34
C ASN A 8 -0.17 1.39 5.57
N ILE A 9 0.10 1.98 6.73
CA ILE A 9 1.43 2.42 7.14
C ILE A 9 2.03 1.33 8.03
N VAL A 10 3.27 0.96 7.76
CA VAL A 10 4.02 -0.02 8.55
C VAL A 10 5.27 0.65 9.07
N VAL A 11 5.47 0.56 10.38
CA VAL A 11 6.65 1.05 11.09
C VAL A 11 7.24 -0.08 11.93
N ALA A 12 8.55 -0.09 12.12
CA ALA A 12 9.20 -1.13 12.91
C ALA A 12 9.06 -0.92 14.43
N HIS A 13 9.08 0.32 14.87
CA HIS A 13 9.15 0.64 16.30
C HIS A 13 8.10 1.65 16.76
N GLY A 14 7.68 1.55 18.03
CA GLY A 14 6.68 2.45 18.60
C GLY A 14 7.10 3.93 18.64
N LEU A 15 8.40 4.24 18.64
CA LEU A 15 8.90 5.61 18.56
C LEU A 15 8.66 6.20 17.16
N GLU A 16 8.78 5.41 16.11
CA GLU A 16 8.44 5.83 14.74
C GLU A 16 6.94 6.09 14.59
N ALA A 17 6.12 5.24 15.23
CA ALA A 17 4.67 5.42 15.24
C ALA A 17 4.21 6.72 15.94
N LYS A 18 4.92 7.16 16.98
CA LYS A 18 4.45 8.20 17.90
C LYS A 18 4.09 9.52 17.21
N ALA A 19 4.93 9.99 16.30
CA ALA A 19 4.68 11.21 15.52
C ALA A 19 3.50 11.02 14.57
N LEU A 20 3.46 9.90 13.84
CA LEU A 20 2.42 9.57 12.87
C LEU A 20 1.05 9.44 13.54
N VAL A 21 0.97 8.71 14.65
CA VAL A 21 -0.28 8.53 15.43
C VAL A 21 -0.85 9.88 15.85
N LYS A 22 -0.01 10.77 16.42
CA LYS A 22 -0.43 12.09 16.89
C LYS A 22 -0.88 12.98 15.72
N MET A 23 -0.06 13.08 14.67
CA MET A 23 -0.27 14.05 13.59
C MET A 23 -1.36 13.62 12.61
N LEU A 24 -1.51 12.31 12.37
CA LEU A 24 -2.56 11.76 11.51
C LEU A 24 -3.85 11.44 12.28
N LYS A 25 -3.88 11.73 13.59
CA LYS A 25 -5.04 11.51 14.48
C LYS A 25 -5.54 10.08 14.42
N LEU A 26 -4.60 9.14 14.59
CA LEU A 26 -4.91 7.73 14.63
C LEU A 26 -5.29 7.30 16.04
N GLU A 27 -6.29 6.45 16.16
CA GLU A 27 -6.75 5.88 17.42
C GLU A 27 -6.30 4.42 17.52
N ARG A 28 -5.89 4.02 18.71
CA ARG A 28 -5.46 2.63 18.97
C ARG A 28 -6.64 1.69 18.87
N HIS A 29 -6.49 0.59 18.15
CA HIS A 29 -7.45 -0.51 18.18
C HIS A 29 -7.48 -1.17 19.54
N GLN A 30 -8.70 -1.26 20.10
CA GLN A 30 -8.95 -2.01 21.34
C GLN A 30 -9.40 -3.42 20.96
N GLY A 31 -8.47 -4.34 20.84
CA GLY A 31 -8.77 -5.74 20.51
C GLY A 31 -7.58 -6.64 20.81
N SER A 32 -7.78 -7.96 20.74
CA SER A 32 -6.72 -8.98 20.85
C SER A 32 -5.95 -9.15 19.55
N SER A 33 -5.46 -8.05 18.99
CA SER A 33 -4.55 -8.09 17.85
C SER A 33 -3.18 -8.54 18.28
N GLU A 34 -2.52 -9.35 17.47
CA GLU A 34 -1.12 -9.75 17.65
C GLU A 34 -0.17 -8.55 17.52
N PHE A 35 -0.60 -7.53 16.77
CA PHE A 35 0.16 -6.31 16.51
C PHE A 35 -0.47 -5.08 17.15
N LEU A 36 0.36 -4.10 17.45
CA LEU A 36 -0.09 -2.79 17.89
C LEU A 36 -0.60 -2.00 16.69
N GLU A 37 -1.91 -1.82 16.60
CA GLU A 37 -2.59 -1.18 15.48
C GLU A 37 -3.25 0.14 15.85
N TYR A 38 -3.29 1.05 14.86
CA TYR A 38 -3.98 2.33 14.93
C TYR A 38 -4.74 2.59 13.64
N SER A 39 -5.85 3.31 13.71
CA SER A 39 -6.58 3.74 12.51
C SER A 39 -7.38 5.01 12.76
N ASN A 40 -7.95 5.57 11.69
CA ASN A 40 -8.88 6.68 11.76
C ASN A 40 -10.08 6.49 10.82
N SER A 41 -11.07 7.39 10.93
CA SER A 41 -12.27 7.39 10.09
C SER A 41 -11.99 7.59 8.60
N ASN A 42 -10.79 8.06 8.22
CA ASN A 42 -10.39 8.26 6.83
C ASN A 42 -9.81 7.00 6.18
N LYS A 43 -9.97 5.82 6.80
CA LYS A 43 -9.43 4.52 6.37
C LYS A 43 -7.90 4.41 6.41
N LEU A 44 -7.18 5.35 7.03
CA LEU A 44 -5.75 5.21 7.27
C LEU A 44 -5.55 4.16 8.38
N ARG A 45 -4.60 3.25 8.19
CA ARG A 45 -4.20 2.25 9.20
C ARG A 45 -2.70 2.32 9.42
N LEU A 46 -2.26 2.11 10.64
CA LEU A 46 -0.85 2.00 11.01
C LEU A 46 -0.66 0.76 11.88
N VAL A 47 0.38 -0.01 11.58
CA VAL A 47 0.80 -1.16 12.38
C VAL A 47 2.26 -1.00 12.79
N VAL A 48 2.57 -1.37 14.03
CA VAL A 48 3.94 -1.53 14.52
C VAL A 48 4.32 -3.00 14.37
N SER A 49 5.23 -3.29 13.43
CA SER A 49 5.57 -4.67 13.06
C SER A 49 6.54 -5.35 14.04
N GLY A 50 7.40 -4.59 14.67
CA GLY A 50 8.67 -5.07 15.20
C GLY A 50 9.81 -4.89 14.18
N ILE A 51 11.04 -5.05 14.65
CA ILE A 51 12.26 -4.84 13.85
C ILE A 51 12.57 -6.11 13.05
N GLY A 52 13.01 -5.91 11.80
CA GLY A 52 13.55 -6.95 10.94
C GLY A 52 12.57 -7.53 9.93
N LYS A 53 13.12 -8.26 8.96
CA LYS A 53 12.43 -8.77 7.77
C LYS A 53 11.26 -9.69 8.10
N GLU A 54 11.42 -10.60 9.05
CA GLU A 54 10.38 -11.57 9.42
C GLU A 54 9.19 -10.88 10.10
N ALA A 55 9.48 -9.95 11.03
CA ALA A 55 8.45 -9.22 11.76
C ALA A 55 7.59 -8.35 10.84
N VAL A 56 8.24 -7.61 9.92
CA VAL A 56 7.51 -6.76 8.97
C VAL A 56 6.69 -7.59 7.98
N ALA A 57 7.21 -8.72 7.48
CA ALA A 57 6.47 -9.60 6.59
C ALA A 57 5.21 -10.16 7.28
N ALA A 58 5.31 -10.60 8.53
CA ALA A 58 4.17 -11.09 9.30
C ALA A 58 3.09 -10.00 9.51
N ALA A 59 3.50 -8.76 9.84
CA ALA A 59 2.57 -7.64 10.02
C ALA A 59 1.87 -7.25 8.71
N VAL A 60 2.59 -7.25 7.58
CA VAL A 60 2.01 -6.98 6.26
C VAL A 60 1.03 -8.07 5.87
N ALA A 61 1.39 -9.35 6.02
CA ALA A 61 0.51 -10.48 5.73
C ALA A 61 -0.78 -10.40 6.56
N TYR A 62 -0.67 -10.13 7.85
CA TYR A 62 -1.82 -9.97 8.76
C TYR A 62 -2.79 -8.88 8.28
N LEU A 63 -2.31 -7.68 7.93
CA LEU A 63 -3.15 -6.61 7.40
C LEU A 63 -3.70 -6.93 6.00
N GLY A 64 -2.91 -7.61 5.16
CA GLY A 64 -3.29 -7.99 3.81
C GLY A 64 -4.40 -9.02 3.77
N GLU A 65 -4.39 -10.01 4.65
CA GLU A 65 -5.45 -11.00 4.79
C GLU A 65 -6.77 -10.39 5.26
N GLN A 66 -6.72 -9.44 6.19
CA GLN A 66 -7.91 -8.68 6.60
C GLN A 66 -8.50 -7.87 5.44
N GLN A 67 -7.65 -7.25 4.61
CA GLN A 67 -8.06 -6.51 3.43
C GLN A 67 -8.74 -7.42 2.39
N ALA A 68 -8.15 -8.58 2.10
CA ALA A 68 -8.69 -9.54 1.13
C ALA A 68 -10.08 -10.07 1.54
N SER A 69 -10.34 -10.17 2.84
CA SER A 69 -11.60 -10.66 3.40
C SER A 69 -12.74 -9.63 3.38
N ALA A 70 -12.40 -8.33 3.32
CA ALA A 70 -13.41 -7.27 3.48
C ALA A 70 -14.18 -6.97 2.20
N ASP A 71 -13.55 -6.36 1.18
CA ASP A 71 -14.25 -5.81 0.02
C ASP A 71 -13.59 -6.08 -1.34
N GLY A 72 -12.43 -6.75 -1.37
CA GLY A 72 -11.65 -6.97 -2.59
C GLY A 72 -11.06 -5.69 -3.19
N GLU A 73 -11.19 -4.55 -2.51
CA GLU A 73 -10.53 -3.29 -2.88
C GLU A 73 -9.08 -3.32 -2.42
N ILE A 74 -8.17 -2.86 -3.28
CA ILE A 74 -6.76 -2.72 -2.90
C ILE A 74 -6.55 -1.47 -2.05
N ARG A 75 -5.45 -1.46 -1.31
CA ARG A 75 -4.97 -0.34 -0.50
C ARG A 75 -3.53 -0.04 -0.86
N ALA A 76 -3.08 1.18 -0.63
CA ALA A 76 -1.67 1.50 -0.71
C ALA A 76 -0.93 1.07 0.56
N TRP A 77 0.39 0.88 0.43
CA TRP A 77 1.27 0.43 1.49
C TRP A 77 2.47 1.36 1.60
N LEU A 78 2.77 1.82 2.80
CA LEU A 78 3.85 2.75 3.07
C LEU A 78 4.67 2.28 4.27
N ASN A 79 5.92 1.92 4.05
CA ASN A 79 6.86 1.69 5.14
C ASN A 79 7.51 3.03 5.51
N VAL A 80 7.40 3.42 6.77
CA VAL A 80 8.02 4.63 7.32
C VAL A 80 8.94 4.22 8.46
N GLY A 81 10.15 4.77 8.48
CA GLY A 81 11.10 4.50 9.54
C GLY A 81 12.37 5.33 9.42
N ILE A 82 13.33 5.03 10.27
CA ILE A 82 14.67 5.62 10.23
C ILE A 82 15.63 4.74 9.44
N ALA A 83 16.75 5.31 9.01
CA ALA A 83 17.83 4.60 8.31
C ALA A 83 19.18 5.28 8.54
N GLY A 84 20.25 4.51 8.52
CA GLY A 84 21.62 5.03 8.46
C GLY A 84 22.05 5.33 7.02
N HIS A 85 22.99 6.24 6.85
CA HIS A 85 23.56 6.57 5.53
C HIS A 85 25.00 7.03 5.67
N ARG A 86 25.83 6.75 4.67
CA ARG A 86 27.27 7.08 4.72
C ARG A 86 27.53 8.56 4.99
N ASP A 87 26.88 9.45 4.25
CA ASP A 87 27.20 10.89 4.18
C ASP A 87 25.98 11.82 4.05
N ALA A 88 24.75 11.27 4.10
CA ALA A 88 23.56 12.11 4.07
C ALA A 88 23.38 12.84 5.40
N PRO A 89 22.89 14.09 5.38
CA PRO A 89 22.64 14.85 6.60
C PRO A 89 21.57 14.17 7.46
N LEU A 90 21.78 14.19 8.78
CA LEU A 90 20.77 13.73 9.74
C LEU A 90 19.44 14.46 9.54
N GLY A 91 18.36 13.75 9.70
CA GLY A 91 17.01 14.27 9.52
C GLY A 91 16.59 14.48 8.06
N SER A 92 17.42 14.13 7.06
CA SER A 92 16.99 14.23 5.66
C SER A 92 16.03 13.11 5.28
N ALA A 93 14.96 13.45 4.52
CA ALA A 93 14.01 12.48 3.99
C ALA A 93 14.60 11.72 2.79
N TRP A 94 14.25 10.44 2.68
CA TRP A 94 14.72 9.52 1.66
C TRP A 94 13.58 8.66 1.12
N LEU A 95 13.29 8.77 -0.18
CA LEU A 95 12.30 7.94 -0.85
C LEU A 95 13.01 6.84 -1.64
N GLY A 96 12.69 5.59 -1.35
CA GLY A 96 13.34 4.43 -1.97
C GLY A 96 12.90 4.24 -3.43
N ASN A 97 13.82 4.33 -4.39
CA ASN A 97 13.60 3.99 -5.80
C ASN A 97 14.24 2.66 -6.21
N LYS A 98 15.14 2.16 -5.40
CA LYS A 98 15.71 0.83 -5.48
C LYS A 98 15.82 0.27 -4.08
N ILE A 99 15.22 -0.87 -3.85
CA ILE A 99 15.27 -1.58 -2.56
C ILE A 99 16.05 -2.87 -2.80
N THR A 100 17.17 -3.03 -2.11
CA THR A 100 18.03 -4.22 -2.25
C THR A 100 18.08 -4.97 -0.93
N ASP A 101 17.77 -6.25 -0.95
CA ASP A 101 18.06 -7.16 0.15
C ASP A 101 19.54 -7.54 0.12
N HIS A 102 20.29 -7.20 1.16
CA HIS A 102 21.74 -7.42 1.21
C HIS A 102 22.09 -8.91 1.19
N SER A 103 21.32 -9.74 1.87
CA SER A 103 21.62 -11.17 2.04
C SER A 103 21.36 -11.97 0.76
N SER A 104 20.28 -11.66 0.03
CA SER A 104 19.94 -12.35 -1.23
C SER A 104 20.47 -11.67 -2.49
N GLY A 105 20.81 -10.39 -2.41
CA GLY A 105 21.15 -9.56 -3.56
C GLY A 105 19.96 -9.16 -4.45
N SER A 106 18.74 -9.57 -4.09
CA SER A 106 17.52 -9.25 -4.83
C SER A 106 17.20 -7.76 -4.76
N SER A 107 16.71 -7.19 -5.86
CA SER A 107 16.34 -5.77 -5.91
C SER A 107 14.95 -5.56 -6.49
N ALA A 108 14.23 -4.58 -5.93
CA ALA A 108 12.97 -4.07 -6.42
C ALA A 108 13.09 -2.58 -6.74
N TYR A 109 12.18 -2.07 -7.60
CA TYR A 109 12.26 -0.70 -8.11
C TYR A 109 10.90 0.00 -8.01
N PRO A 110 10.54 0.56 -6.84
CA PRO A 110 9.31 1.30 -6.68
C PRO A 110 9.26 2.53 -7.60
N PRO A 111 8.15 2.77 -8.31
CA PRO A 111 7.94 4.01 -9.07
C PRO A 111 7.90 5.23 -8.13
N GLN A 112 8.37 6.38 -8.62
CA GLN A 112 8.39 7.61 -7.83
C GLN A 112 7.07 8.35 -8.00
N LEU A 113 6.39 8.65 -6.89
CA LEU A 113 5.05 9.26 -6.90
C LEU A 113 5.04 10.74 -6.49
N ILE A 114 6.10 11.23 -5.87
CA ILE A 114 6.18 12.62 -5.41
C ILE A 114 7.52 13.24 -5.78
N GLU A 115 7.50 14.54 -5.97
CA GLU A 115 8.69 15.38 -6.14
C GLU A 115 9.08 16.03 -4.81
N GLY A 116 10.32 16.59 -4.76
CA GLY A 116 10.79 17.36 -3.61
C GLY A 116 11.30 16.53 -2.42
N VAL A 117 11.35 15.20 -2.53
CA VAL A 117 12.04 14.31 -1.58
C VAL A 117 13.24 13.68 -2.28
N ARG A 118 14.35 13.58 -1.57
CA ARG A 118 15.53 12.92 -2.10
C ARG A 118 15.22 11.45 -2.40
N VAL A 119 15.53 11.04 -3.61
CA VAL A 119 15.29 9.70 -4.11
C VAL A 119 16.59 8.92 -4.15
N GLY A 120 16.59 7.66 -3.71
CA GLY A 120 17.80 6.86 -3.76
C GLY A 120 17.64 5.41 -3.34
N SER A 121 18.75 4.69 -3.34
CA SER A 121 18.78 3.28 -2.98
C SER A 121 18.55 3.09 -1.48
N VAL A 122 17.82 2.03 -1.15
CA VAL A 122 17.64 1.50 0.20
C VAL A 122 18.24 0.09 0.23
N VAL A 123 19.03 -0.21 1.24
CA VAL A 123 19.64 -1.52 1.46
C VAL A 123 19.11 -2.09 2.76
N THR A 124 18.39 -3.20 2.67
CA THR A 124 17.91 -3.94 3.83
C THR A 124 18.97 -4.91 4.30
N VAL A 125 19.37 -4.80 5.55
CA VAL A 125 20.38 -5.63 6.23
C VAL A 125 19.76 -6.43 7.36
N ASP A 126 20.43 -7.51 7.79
CA ASP A 126 19.97 -8.36 8.90
C ASP A 126 20.39 -7.81 10.26
N GLU A 127 21.50 -7.06 10.31
CA GLU A 127 22.01 -6.38 11.49
C GLU A 127 22.33 -4.91 11.15
N PRO A 128 22.31 -3.99 12.12
CA PRO A 128 22.60 -2.58 11.88
C PRO A 128 23.94 -2.36 11.18
N GLU A 129 23.95 -1.68 10.06
CA GLU A 129 25.17 -1.35 9.31
C GLU A 129 25.83 -0.12 9.90
N THR A 130 27.13 -0.17 10.11
CA THR A 130 27.91 0.93 10.69
C THR A 130 28.97 1.49 9.75
N SER A 131 29.32 0.76 8.69
CA SER A 131 30.37 1.15 7.73
C SER A 131 29.81 1.83 6.48
N TYR A 132 28.53 1.65 6.19
CA TYR A 132 27.81 2.23 5.04
C TYR A 132 28.60 2.17 3.71
N PRO A 133 28.90 0.98 3.20
CA PRO A 133 29.81 0.82 2.05
C PRO A 133 29.29 1.49 0.77
N LEU A 134 27.99 1.64 0.62
CA LEU A 134 27.34 2.32 -0.50
C LEU A 134 26.70 3.64 -0.07
N ALA A 135 26.50 4.57 -1.00
CA ALA A 135 25.69 5.77 -0.80
C ALA A 135 24.19 5.40 -0.89
N ALA A 136 23.70 4.72 0.12
CA ALA A 136 22.33 4.21 0.22
C ALA A 136 21.82 4.36 1.66
N ALA A 137 20.50 4.36 1.84
CA ALA A 137 19.88 4.29 3.15
C ALA A 137 19.86 2.83 3.63
N TYR A 138 20.47 2.56 4.79
CA TYR A 138 20.56 1.22 5.38
C TYR A 138 19.51 1.07 6.49
N GLU A 139 18.74 0.00 6.42
CA GLU A 139 17.65 -0.31 7.33
C GLU A 139 17.37 -1.82 7.34
N MET A 140 16.34 -2.30 8.07
CA MET A 140 16.20 -3.73 8.33
C MET A 140 14.87 -4.35 7.84
N GLU A 141 13.99 -3.63 7.17
CA GLU A 141 12.60 -4.05 6.87
C GLU A 141 12.19 -3.94 5.40
N ALA A 142 12.65 -2.94 4.66
CA ALA A 142 12.05 -2.50 3.39
C ALA A 142 11.97 -3.58 2.32
N SER A 143 12.95 -4.46 2.21
CA SER A 143 12.93 -5.52 1.20
C SER A 143 11.80 -6.52 1.44
N ALA A 144 11.64 -6.98 2.68
CA ALA A 144 10.59 -7.91 3.06
C ALA A 144 9.21 -7.23 3.07
N PHE A 145 9.13 -5.97 3.53
CA PHE A 145 7.92 -5.16 3.43
C PHE A 145 7.45 -5.07 1.97
N TYR A 146 8.32 -4.68 1.05
CA TYR A 146 7.96 -4.50 -0.35
C TYR A 146 7.54 -5.81 -1.01
N ALA A 147 8.29 -6.88 -0.79
CA ALA A 147 7.99 -8.21 -1.34
C ALA A 147 6.64 -8.75 -0.84
N GLU A 148 6.30 -8.52 0.44
CA GLU A 148 5.04 -8.97 0.99
C GLU A 148 3.87 -8.08 0.57
N ALA A 149 4.02 -6.75 0.63
CA ALA A 149 2.95 -5.79 0.32
C ALA A 149 2.51 -5.86 -1.15
N THR A 150 3.43 -6.17 -2.08
CA THR A 150 3.11 -6.36 -3.51
C THR A 150 2.26 -7.59 -3.80
N LYS A 151 2.03 -8.49 -2.84
CA LYS A 151 1.05 -9.58 -2.98
C LYS A 151 -0.40 -9.09 -2.81
N TYR A 152 -0.59 -7.97 -2.13
CA TYR A 152 -1.90 -7.40 -1.78
C TYR A 152 -2.22 -6.09 -2.52
N SER A 153 -1.26 -5.56 -3.28
CA SER A 153 -1.40 -4.30 -4.01
C SER A 153 -0.52 -4.30 -5.25
N THR A 154 -0.62 -3.25 -6.05
CA THR A 154 0.24 -3.06 -7.22
C THR A 154 1.54 -2.36 -6.83
N ALA A 155 2.60 -2.56 -7.61
CA ALA A 155 3.95 -2.07 -7.27
C ALA A 155 4.03 -0.55 -7.05
N GLU A 156 3.26 0.22 -7.82
CA GLU A 156 3.18 1.69 -7.71
C GLU A 156 2.54 2.15 -6.40
N LEU A 157 1.76 1.30 -5.76
CA LEU A 157 1.08 1.58 -4.50
C LEU A 157 1.86 1.08 -3.27
N VAL A 158 3.11 0.66 -3.45
CA VAL A 158 3.99 0.22 -2.36
C VAL A 158 5.21 1.11 -2.32
N GLN A 159 5.35 1.90 -1.26
CA GLN A 159 6.40 2.92 -1.13
C GLN A 159 7.19 2.75 0.17
N VAL A 160 8.45 3.20 0.15
CA VAL A 160 9.36 3.19 1.30
C VAL A 160 9.88 4.60 1.53
N PHE A 161 9.59 5.14 2.71
CA PHE A 161 10.02 6.47 3.14
C PHE A 161 10.87 6.35 4.40
N LYS A 162 12.12 6.79 4.33
CA LYS A 162 13.05 6.73 5.47
C LYS A 162 13.55 8.12 5.82
N VAL A 163 13.88 8.31 7.09
CA VAL A 163 14.54 9.52 7.59
C VAL A 163 15.91 9.13 8.11
N ILE A 164 16.93 9.84 7.67
CA ILE A 164 18.31 9.54 8.07
C ILE A 164 18.51 9.88 9.53
N SER A 165 18.84 8.89 10.32
CA SER A 165 19.03 8.99 11.77
C SER A 165 20.50 8.97 12.17
N ASP A 166 21.35 8.37 11.36
CA ASP A 166 22.77 8.14 11.65
C ASP A 166 23.62 8.11 10.38
N ASN A 167 24.91 8.42 10.55
CA ASN A 167 25.89 8.38 9.49
C ASN A 167 27.31 8.18 10.08
N LEU A 168 28.36 8.21 9.23
CA LEU A 168 29.73 8.01 9.70
C LEU A 168 30.20 9.06 10.72
N GLU A 169 29.67 10.28 10.68
CA GLU A 169 30.01 11.35 11.63
C GLU A 169 29.18 11.26 12.93
N ASN A 170 27.99 10.66 12.85
CA ASN A 170 27.04 10.49 13.96
C ASN A 170 26.57 9.04 14.01
N PRO A 171 27.35 8.14 14.62
CA PRO A 171 27.10 6.70 14.55
C PRO A 171 25.84 6.29 15.31
N ILE A 172 25.21 5.19 14.91
CA ILE A 172 23.99 4.65 15.50
C ILE A 172 24.09 4.42 17.02
N SER A 173 25.30 4.13 17.54
CA SER A 173 25.54 3.94 18.97
C SER A 173 25.36 5.22 19.81
N GLU A 174 25.39 6.38 19.19
CA GLU A 174 25.22 7.70 19.84
C GLU A 174 23.86 8.31 19.63
N ILE A 175 22.95 7.64 18.90
CA ILE A 175 21.59 8.14 18.67
C ILE A 175 20.82 8.22 19.99
N ASP A 176 20.28 9.39 20.28
CA ASP A 176 19.20 9.50 21.27
C ASP A 176 17.86 9.08 20.61
N LEU A 177 17.43 7.86 20.90
CA LEU A 177 16.17 7.30 20.38
C LEU A 177 14.95 8.18 20.69
N LYS A 178 15.03 9.08 21.70
CA LYS A 178 13.96 10.02 22.02
C LYS A 178 13.73 11.05 20.92
N LEU A 179 14.73 11.28 20.05
CA LEU A 179 14.63 12.20 18.91
C LEU A 179 13.94 11.58 17.69
N VAL A 180 13.81 10.26 17.62
CA VAL A 180 13.17 9.56 16.47
C VAL A 180 11.78 10.12 16.13
N PRO A 181 10.87 10.35 17.10
CA PRO A 181 9.59 10.96 16.80
C PRO A 181 9.71 12.36 16.16
N ASP A 182 10.67 13.17 16.58
CA ASP A 182 10.85 14.52 16.04
C ASP A 182 11.46 14.50 14.64
N LEU A 183 12.38 13.56 14.37
CA LEU A 183 12.91 13.32 13.02
C LEU A 183 11.79 13.00 12.03
N ILE A 184 10.87 12.12 12.39
CA ILE A 184 9.73 11.76 11.53
C ILE A 184 8.72 12.91 11.46
N ALA A 185 8.47 13.61 12.58
CA ALA A 185 7.52 14.72 12.62
C ALA A 185 7.89 15.86 11.67
N ALA A 186 9.17 16.10 11.46
CA ALA A 186 9.66 17.12 10.51
C ALA A 186 9.21 16.87 9.07
N HIS A 187 8.89 15.61 8.71
CA HIS A 187 8.51 15.20 7.36
C HIS A 187 7.02 14.88 7.18
N ILE A 188 6.18 15.21 8.16
CA ILE A 188 4.73 15.01 8.05
C ILE A 188 4.14 15.68 6.79
N PRO A 189 4.52 16.90 6.37
CA PRO A 189 4.00 17.48 5.13
C PRO A 189 4.29 16.61 3.89
N GLN A 190 5.52 16.10 3.75
CA GLN A 190 5.90 15.21 2.63
C GLN A 190 5.16 13.87 2.69
N LEU A 191 5.04 13.30 3.90
CA LEU A 191 4.29 12.07 4.12
C LEU A 191 2.80 12.23 3.78
N LEU A 192 2.18 13.36 4.13
CA LEU A 192 0.79 13.66 3.76
C LEU A 192 0.64 13.75 2.24
N THR A 193 1.53 14.47 1.55
CA THR A 193 1.51 14.55 0.08
C THR A 193 1.63 13.17 -0.56
N LEU A 194 2.53 12.31 -0.05
CA LEU A 194 2.68 10.93 -0.53
C LEU A 194 1.41 10.11 -0.28
N ILE A 195 0.84 10.17 0.93
CA ILE A 195 -0.39 9.46 1.30
C ILE A 195 -1.56 9.91 0.43
N GLU A 196 -1.69 11.20 0.17
CA GLU A 196 -2.74 11.76 -0.70
C GLU A 196 -2.60 11.25 -2.14
N GLY A 197 -1.39 11.35 -2.72
CA GLY A 197 -1.12 10.85 -4.07
C GLY A 197 -1.37 9.34 -4.20
N MET A 198 -0.91 8.53 -3.23
CA MET A 198 -1.20 7.10 -3.18
C MET A 198 -2.71 6.83 -3.06
N SER A 199 -3.43 7.63 -2.27
CA SER A 199 -4.89 7.48 -2.08
C SER A 199 -5.67 7.76 -3.35
N GLU A 200 -5.26 8.76 -4.13
CA GLU A 200 -5.86 9.07 -5.44
C GLU A 200 -5.66 7.92 -6.43
N LEU A 201 -4.46 7.34 -6.48
CA LEU A 201 -4.18 6.18 -7.33
C LEU A 201 -4.99 4.94 -6.90
N VAL A 202 -5.12 4.68 -5.59
CA VAL A 202 -5.98 3.62 -5.07
C VAL A 202 -7.43 3.82 -5.51
N GLU A 203 -7.96 5.03 -5.38
CA GLU A 203 -9.35 5.30 -5.78
C GLU A 203 -9.54 5.11 -7.29
N GLN A 204 -8.61 5.56 -8.12
CA GLN A 204 -8.63 5.35 -9.56
C GLN A 204 -8.60 3.85 -9.89
N HIS A 205 -7.71 3.08 -9.25
CA HIS A 205 -7.63 1.63 -9.44
C HIS A 205 -8.93 0.95 -9.02
N ASN A 206 -9.39 1.17 -7.79
CA ASN A 206 -10.60 0.54 -7.27
C ASN A 206 -11.83 0.94 -8.08
N CYS A 207 -11.94 2.20 -8.49
CA CYS A 207 -12.98 2.67 -9.38
C CYS A 207 -12.96 1.92 -10.72
N SER A 208 -11.79 1.70 -11.32
CA SER A 208 -11.65 0.94 -12.56
C SER A 208 -12.10 -0.52 -12.42
N GLN A 209 -11.88 -1.13 -11.25
CA GLN A 209 -12.23 -2.52 -10.96
C GLN A 209 -13.67 -2.72 -10.49
N ARG A 210 -14.34 -1.67 -10.00
CA ARG A 210 -15.74 -1.77 -9.57
C ARG A 210 -16.62 -2.21 -10.72
N LEU A 211 -17.40 -3.24 -10.48
CA LEU A 211 -18.33 -3.75 -11.47
C LEU A 211 -19.55 -2.83 -11.58
N PRO A 212 -20.10 -2.62 -12.81
CA PRO A 212 -21.35 -1.91 -13.00
C PRO A 212 -22.49 -2.53 -12.15
N SER A 213 -23.44 -1.70 -11.71
CA SER A 213 -24.63 -2.16 -10.98
C SER A 213 -25.37 -3.29 -11.69
N TYR A 214 -25.34 -3.28 -13.01
CA TYR A 214 -25.87 -4.33 -13.87
C TYR A 214 -25.39 -5.73 -13.53
N TYR A 215 -24.08 -5.90 -13.21
CA TYR A 215 -23.54 -7.19 -12.79
C TYR A 215 -24.28 -7.74 -11.57
N HIS A 216 -24.45 -6.91 -10.55
CA HIS A 216 -25.11 -7.29 -9.30
C HIS A 216 -26.61 -7.57 -9.52
N GLU A 217 -27.24 -6.78 -10.37
CA GLU A 217 -28.64 -6.96 -10.74
C GLU A 217 -28.86 -8.30 -11.45
N VAL A 218 -28.02 -8.67 -12.42
CA VAL A 218 -28.11 -9.95 -13.10
C VAL A 218 -27.86 -11.11 -12.14
N CYS A 219 -26.82 -11.01 -11.30
CA CYS A 219 -26.50 -12.03 -10.30
C CYS A 219 -27.61 -12.24 -9.26
N SER A 220 -28.40 -11.20 -8.94
CA SER A 220 -29.53 -11.31 -8.02
C SER A 220 -30.80 -11.93 -8.64
N LYS A 221 -30.96 -11.72 -9.97
CA LYS A 221 -32.16 -12.18 -10.71
C LYS A 221 -32.00 -13.54 -11.37
N MET A 222 -30.77 -13.98 -11.62
CA MET A 222 -30.47 -15.20 -12.38
C MET A 222 -29.55 -16.15 -11.60
N ARG A 223 -29.86 -17.44 -11.65
CA ARG A 223 -28.94 -18.48 -11.17
C ARG A 223 -27.85 -18.70 -12.21
N LEU A 224 -26.65 -18.21 -11.91
CA LEU A 224 -25.46 -18.34 -12.76
C LEU A 224 -24.51 -19.39 -12.19
N THR A 225 -23.94 -20.22 -13.06
CA THR A 225 -22.78 -21.06 -12.70
C THR A 225 -21.55 -20.19 -12.43
N VAL A 226 -20.51 -20.74 -11.80
CA VAL A 226 -19.25 -20.04 -11.54
C VAL A 226 -18.66 -19.50 -12.87
N ASN A 227 -18.61 -20.31 -13.92
CA ASN A 227 -18.08 -19.89 -15.23
C ASN A 227 -18.91 -18.75 -15.84
N GLN A 228 -20.25 -18.81 -15.74
CA GLN A 228 -21.11 -17.73 -16.24
C GLN A 228 -20.93 -16.43 -15.45
N ARG A 229 -20.73 -16.49 -14.13
CA ARG A 229 -20.41 -15.30 -13.33
C ARG A 229 -19.08 -14.67 -13.75
N LEU A 230 -18.04 -15.49 -13.99
CA LEU A 230 -16.76 -15.01 -14.47
C LEU A 230 -16.87 -14.39 -15.86
N GLN A 231 -17.63 -15.00 -16.77
CA GLN A 231 -17.89 -14.47 -18.10
C GLN A 231 -18.64 -13.13 -18.03
N LEU A 232 -19.70 -13.04 -17.24
CA LEU A 232 -20.45 -11.80 -17.01
C LEU A 232 -19.55 -10.71 -16.44
N LYS A 233 -18.72 -11.04 -15.46
CA LYS A 233 -17.74 -10.10 -14.87
C LYS A 233 -16.83 -9.51 -15.95
N ARG A 234 -16.23 -10.35 -16.79
CA ARG A 234 -15.34 -9.93 -17.88
C ARG A 234 -16.06 -9.03 -18.90
N LEU A 235 -17.27 -9.39 -19.29
CA LEU A 235 -18.08 -8.58 -20.19
C LEU A 235 -18.41 -7.21 -19.58
N CYS A 236 -18.88 -7.16 -18.33
CA CYS A 236 -19.15 -5.90 -17.64
C CYS A 236 -17.90 -5.00 -17.54
N GLN A 237 -16.73 -5.58 -17.24
CA GLN A 237 -15.46 -4.85 -17.22
C GLN A 237 -15.10 -4.31 -18.61
N ARG A 238 -15.33 -5.08 -19.68
CA ARG A 238 -15.09 -4.64 -21.06
C ARG A 238 -16.02 -3.50 -21.46
N TYR A 239 -17.32 -3.57 -21.15
CA TYR A 239 -18.27 -2.48 -21.36
C TYR A 239 -17.83 -1.20 -20.66
N LYS A 240 -17.38 -1.32 -19.42
CA LYS A 240 -16.88 -0.19 -18.63
C LYS A 240 -15.64 0.42 -19.26
N ALA A 241 -14.66 -0.39 -19.65
CA ALA A 241 -13.43 0.07 -20.29
C ALA A 241 -13.68 0.78 -21.61
N LEU A 242 -14.76 0.42 -22.34
CA LEU A 242 -15.19 1.05 -23.58
C LEU A 242 -16.11 2.28 -23.37
N GLY A 243 -16.46 2.63 -22.13
CA GLY A 243 -17.40 3.71 -21.82
C GLY A 243 -18.84 3.41 -22.20
N LEU A 244 -19.19 2.13 -22.40
CA LEU A 244 -20.49 1.66 -22.88
C LEU A 244 -21.40 1.16 -21.75
N GLU A 245 -21.21 1.58 -20.52
CA GLU A 245 -21.99 1.11 -19.36
C GLU A 245 -23.50 1.36 -19.55
N ALA A 246 -23.89 2.46 -20.18
CA ALA A 246 -25.28 2.77 -20.47
C ALA A 246 -25.96 1.71 -21.39
N GLU A 247 -25.19 1.03 -22.24
CA GLU A 247 -25.71 -0.03 -23.09
C GLU A 247 -26.06 -1.31 -22.34
N LEU A 248 -25.40 -1.56 -21.17
CA LEU A 248 -25.74 -2.69 -20.31
C LEU A 248 -27.21 -2.62 -19.83
N ALA A 249 -27.68 -1.43 -19.47
CA ALA A 249 -29.06 -1.24 -19.02
C ALA A 249 -30.10 -1.60 -20.08
N LYS A 250 -29.76 -1.46 -21.36
CA LYS A 250 -30.67 -1.79 -22.49
C LYS A 250 -30.83 -3.30 -22.68
N VAL A 251 -29.89 -4.11 -22.17
CA VAL A 251 -29.94 -5.58 -22.23
C VAL A 251 -30.68 -6.19 -21.02
N ALA A 252 -30.90 -5.40 -19.95
CA ALA A 252 -31.54 -5.82 -18.71
C ALA A 252 -33.03 -6.24 -18.84
N GLY A 253 -33.64 -5.99 -19.98
CA GLY A 253 -35.08 -6.26 -20.22
C GLY A 253 -35.46 -7.74 -20.40
N LEU A 254 -34.53 -8.69 -20.29
CA LEU A 254 -34.82 -10.11 -20.49
C LEU A 254 -35.40 -10.74 -19.20
N LYS A 255 -36.71 -10.62 -19.03
CA LYS A 255 -37.43 -11.40 -18.02
C LYS A 255 -37.38 -12.89 -18.42
N GLY A 256 -36.66 -13.71 -17.66
CA GLY A 256 -36.68 -15.18 -17.79
C GLY A 256 -35.77 -15.76 -18.90
N GLY A 257 -34.79 -15.00 -19.41
CA GLY A 257 -33.86 -15.45 -20.45
C GLY A 257 -32.82 -16.45 -19.92
N ASP A 258 -32.37 -17.32 -20.84
CA ASP A 258 -31.22 -18.21 -20.60
C ASP A 258 -29.93 -17.40 -20.40
N ALA A 259 -29.20 -17.70 -19.33
CA ALA A 259 -27.91 -17.06 -19.03
C ALA A 259 -26.93 -17.12 -20.22
N LYS A 260 -26.93 -18.23 -20.99
CA LYS A 260 -26.12 -18.39 -22.18
C LYS A 260 -26.49 -17.41 -23.29
N GLN A 261 -27.79 -17.17 -23.47
CA GLN A 261 -28.30 -16.20 -24.45
C GLN A 261 -27.91 -14.77 -24.04
N LEU A 262 -28.01 -14.44 -22.75
CA LEU A 262 -27.59 -13.13 -22.20
C LEU A 262 -26.11 -12.88 -22.49
N MET A 263 -25.22 -13.84 -22.18
CA MET A 263 -23.79 -13.72 -22.42
C MET A 263 -23.46 -13.51 -23.90
N ARG A 264 -24.16 -14.22 -24.79
CA ARG A 264 -24.00 -14.06 -26.22
C ARG A 264 -24.40 -12.67 -26.70
N GLN A 265 -25.56 -12.18 -26.28
CA GLN A 265 -26.05 -10.84 -26.63
C GLN A 265 -25.13 -9.72 -26.13
N LEU A 266 -24.54 -9.87 -24.93
CA LEU A 266 -23.59 -8.92 -24.41
C LEU A 266 -22.28 -8.95 -25.22
N ALA A 267 -21.81 -10.12 -25.66
CA ALA A 267 -20.61 -10.23 -26.47
C ALA A 267 -20.81 -9.63 -27.87
N GLU A 268 -21.89 -9.99 -28.58
CA GLU A 268 -22.18 -9.53 -29.94
C GLU A 268 -22.32 -8.00 -30.09
N ARG A 269 -22.53 -7.26 -29.00
CA ARG A 269 -22.69 -5.79 -29.02
C ARG A 269 -21.36 -5.02 -28.85
N ILE A 270 -20.31 -5.69 -28.46
CA ILE A 270 -19.00 -5.08 -28.20
C ILE A 270 -17.88 -5.65 -29.08
N ASP A 271 -18.22 -6.62 -29.93
CA ASP A 271 -17.40 -7.07 -31.06
C ASP A 271 -17.74 -6.27 -32.32
#